data_ef1df0aae7915ea3c6af93c77a7c1e95
#
_entry.id   ef1df0aae7915ea3c6af93c77a7c1e95
#
_cell.length_a   1.000
_cell.length_b   1.000
_cell.length_c   1.000
_cell.angle_alpha   90.00
_cell.angle_beta   90.00
_cell.angle_gamma   90.00
#
_symmetry.space_group_name_H-M   'P 1'
#
loop_
_entity.id
_entity.type
_entity.pdbx_description
1 polymer ?
#
loop_
_entity_poly.entity_id
_entity_poly.type
_entity_poly.pdbx_seq_one_letter_code
_entity_poly.pdbx_strand_id
1 'polypeptide(L)'
;MNSKSDNVNTPSGDAIEALLEKAVPRAAPPDAVEQEIRAAVHGEWQVVTGRRRRRRVAAGFAMAASITLVLAITFSGLRQQGVAPAEVASIGRSTGTLYFQSRSSGVLEPVDTTSVVAGQMLTTGKDSAAGLDWRNGGSLRVDAGTRLEFVAADEVFLHSGRIYYDSAGAAEGNNLSIRTDHGVVTHVGTQFLTESTAASLIVSVREGEVNIDGDFHDQAVQQGQRVQMTGSARPSVTNTSGIGAEWQWIEAVSPAISVDGMSVFDFLHWVGRETGHAIRFESATAETLARDSLLKGTVNAGPRAELRLRMMTVDLEARFDEEGPAIVVSD
;
A
#
# COMPACT_ATOMS: atom_id res chain seq x y z
N MET A 1 43.71 5.40 73.29
CA MET A 1 42.69 5.79 74.29
C MET A 1 41.62 4.74 74.32
N ASN A 2 41.50 4.09 75.46
CA ASN A 2 40.70 2.92 75.81
C ASN A 2 39.23 3.06 75.41
N SER A 3 38.67 2.03 74.77
CA SER A 3 37.25 1.73 74.83
C SER A 3 37.05 0.33 75.37
N LYS A 4 36.44 0.26 76.54
CA LYS A 4 36.09 -0.91 77.35
C LYS A 4 34.96 -1.67 76.60
N SER A 5 35.16 -2.91 76.25
CA SER A 5 34.14 -3.87 75.85
C SER A 5 33.51 -4.49 77.09
N ASP A 6 32.25 -4.22 77.33
CA ASP A 6 31.40 -4.88 78.31
C ASP A 6 31.12 -6.32 77.87
N ASN A 7 31.67 -7.25 78.61
CA ASN A 7 31.46 -8.68 78.37
C ASN A 7 30.12 -9.09 79.02
N VAL A 8 29.08 -9.25 78.24
CA VAL A 8 27.81 -9.84 78.68
C VAL A 8 28.04 -11.34 78.81
N ASN A 9 28.11 -11.80 80.03
CA ASN A 9 28.27 -13.21 80.41
C ASN A 9 26.98 -13.98 80.04
N THR A 10 26.92 -14.58 78.88
CA THR A 10 25.83 -15.49 78.46
C THR A 10 26.07 -16.83 79.24
N PRO A 11 25.07 -17.29 80.00
CA PRO A 11 25.27 -18.59 80.73
C PRO A 11 25.41 -19.71 79.72
N SER A 12 26.35 -20.61 79.97
CA SER A 12 26.60 -21.80 79.16
C SER A 12 25.30 -22.65 79.03
N GLY A 13 25.07 -23.24 77.85
CA GLY A 13 23.90 -24.10 77.60
C GLY A 13 23.69 -25.17 78.68
N ASP A 14 24.75 -25.69 79.20
CA ASP A 14 24.77 -26.70 80.28
C ASP A 14 24.16 -26.21 81.64
N ALA A 15 24.26 -24.89 81.92
CA ALA A 15 23.67 -24.30 83.13
C ALA A 15 22.16 -24.16 83.02
N ILE A 16 21.68 -23.93 81.81
CA ILE A 16 20.22 -23.83 81.47
C ILE A 16 19.58 -25.24 81.52
N GLU A 17 20.29 -26.24 80.99
CA GLU A 17 19.89 -27.65 81.01
C GLU A 17 19.77 -28.22 82.43
N ALA A 18 20.72 -27.91 83.27
CA ALA A 18 20.73 -28.31 84.73
C ALA A 18 19.58 -27.60 85.52
N LEU A 19 19.15 -26.40 85.11
CA LEU A 19 17.97 -25.72 85.67
C LEU A 19 16.67 -26.31 85.21
N LEU A 20 16.63 -26.78 83.98
CA LEU A 20 15.42 -27.41 83.43
C LEU A 20 15.18 -28.82 83.98
N GLU A 21 16.23 -29.58 84.27
CA GLU A 21 16.16 -30.90 84.97
C GLU A 21 15.61 -30.80 86.39
N LYS A 22 15.85 -29.72 87.08
CA LYS A 22 15.29 -29.43 88.41
C LYS A 22 13.92 -28.83 88.42
N ALA A 23 13.37 -28.49 87.31
CA ALA A 23 12.03 -27.94 87.19
C ALA A 23 10.99 -29.04 87.43
N VAL A 24 10.31 -28.95 88.55
CA VAL A 24 9.16 -29.86 88.85
C VAL A 24 8.10 -29.69 87.77
N PRO A 25 7.60 -30.76 87.15
CA PRO A 25 6.52 -30.66 86.15
C PRO A 25 5.33 -30.00 86.79
N ARG A 26 4.83 -28.91 86.16
CA ARG A 26 3.57 -28.29 86.59
C ARG A 26 2.47 -29.29 86.41
N ALA A 27 1.53 -29.32 87.34
CA ALA A 27 0.31 -30.09 87.19
C ALA A 27 -0.41 -29.67 85.91
N ALA A 28 -0.80 -30.63 85.05
CA ALA A 28 -1.59 -30.34 83.88
C ALA A 28 -2.91 -29.69 84.29
N PRO A 29 -3.34 -28.66 83.57
CA PRO A 29 -4.64 -28.06 83.87
C PRO A 29 -5.77 -29.08 83.60
N PRO A 30 -6.92 -28.96 84.28
CA PRO A 30 -8.03 -29.85 84.02
C PRO A 30 -8.45 -29.78 82.54
N ASP A 31 -8.79 -30.95 81.95
CA ASP A 31 -9.16 -31.09 80.53
C ASP A 31 -10.21 -30.07 80.02
N ALA A 32 -11.14 -29.69 80.90
CA ALA A 32 -12.19 -28.70 80.61
C ALA A 32 -11.57 -27.28 80.33
N VAL A 33 -10.55 -26.88 81.13
CA VAL A 33 -9.87 -25.59 80.96
C VAL A 33 -8.97 -25.62 79.69
N GLU A 34 -8.35 -26.72 79.41
CA GLU A 34 -7.56 -26.86 78.19
C GLU A 34 -8.42 -26.76 76.92
N GLN A 35 -9.61 -27.41 76.94
CA GLN A 35 -10.55 -27.32 75.81
C GLN A 35 -11.10 -25.89 75.60
N GLU A 36 -11.42 -25.21 76.69
CA GLU A 36 -11.91 -23.82 76.67
C GLU A 36 -10.85 -22.85 76.11
N ILE A 37 -9.62 -22.92 76.56
CA ILE A 37 -8.49 -22.15 76.06
C ILE A 37 -8.24 -22.47 74.58
N ARG A 38 -8.26 -23.75 74.21
CA ARG A 38 -8.02 -24.20 72.82
C ARG A 38 -9.13 -23.68 71.91
N ALA A 39 -10.38 -23.69 72.34
CA ALA A 39 -11.50 -23.14 71.56
C ALA A 39 -11.41 -21.62 71.42
N ALA A 40 -11.08 -20.90 72.45
CA ALA A 40 -10.90 -19.45 72.42
C ALA A 40 -9.75 -19.04 71.47
N VAL A 41 -8.58 -19.69 71.57
CA VAL A 41 -7.44 -19.42 70.70
C VAL A 41 -7.72 -19.80 69.24
N HIS A 42 -8.46 -20.88 69.03
CA HIS A 42 -8.83 -21.30 67.66
C HIS A 42 -9.79 -20.30 67.01
N GLY A 43 -10.77 -19.74 67.77
CA GLY A 43 -11.68 -18.73 67.28
C GLY A 43 -10.97 -17.42 66.90
N GLU A 44 -10.11 -16.91 67.75
CA GLU A 44 -9.30 -15.71 67.44
C GLU A 44 -8.37 -15.92 66.24
N TRP A 45 -7.74 -17.09 66.14
CA TRP A 45 -6.83 -17.41 65.06
C TRP A 45 -7.55 -17.47 63.69
N GLN A 46 -8.77 -18.03 63.64
CA GLN A 46 -9.58 -18.03 62.43
C GLN A 46 -9.98 -16.64 61.97
N VAL A 47 -10.31 -15.74 62.86
CA VAL A 47 -10.66 -14.36 62.53
C VAL A 47 -9.46 -13.60 61.96
N VAL A 48 -8.29 -13.72 62.59
CA VAL A 48 -7.06 -13.03 62.13
C VAL A 48 -6.54 -13.58 60.81
N THR A 49 -6.52 -14.89 60.65
CA THR A 49 -6.07 -15.53 59.41
C THR A 49 -7.05 -15.31 58.24
N GLY A 50 -8.34 -15.35 58.50
CA GLY A 50 -9.40 -15.07 57.50
C GLY A 50 -9.30 -13.65 56.95
N ARG A 51 -9.10 -12.65 57.81
CA ARG A 51 -8.91 -11.25 57.36
C ARG A 51 -7.63 -11.05 56.53
N ARG A 52 -6.51 -11.67 56.88
CA ARG A 52 -5.26 -11.60 56.12
C ARG A 52 -5.40 -12.27 54.76
N ARG A 53 -6.04 -13.44 54.69
CA ARG A 53 -6.30 -14.16 53.44
C ARG A 53 -7.21 -13.36 52.49
N ARG A 54 -8.30 -12.81 53.02
CA ARG A 54 -9.22 -11.96 52.18
C ARG A 54 -8.49 -10.72 51.66
N ARG A 55 -7.66 -10.03 52.41
CA ARG A 55 -6.88 -8.88 52.00
C ARG A 55 -5.84 -9.25 50.91
N ARG A 56 -5.17 -10.40 51.04
CA ARG A 56 -4.20 -10.88 50.02
C ARG A 56 -4.89 -11.27 48.73
N VAL A 57 -6.03 -11.91 48.79
CA VAL A 57 -6.84 -12.26 47.62
C VAL A 57 -7.40 -11.00 46.96
N ALA A 58 -7.95 -10.06 47.71
CA ALA A 58 -8.44 -8.78 47.17
C ALA A 58 -7.30 -7.94 46.55
N ALA A 59 -6.09 -7.90 47.15
CA ALA A 59 -4.94 -7.25 46.57
C ALA A 59 -4.44 -7.93 45.28
N GLY A 60 -4.51 -9.26 45.22
CA GLY A 60 -4.17 -10.05 44.02
C GLY A 60 -5.13 -9.76 42.84
N PHE A 61 -6.44 -9.69 43.12
CA PHE A 61 -7.44 -9.31 42.11
C PHE A 61 -7.30 -7.85 41.66
N ALA A 62 -7.00 -6.92 42.56
CA ALA A 62 -6.77 -5.51 42.22
C ALA A 62 -5.52 -5.36 41.32
N MET A 63 -4.44 -6.12 41.59
CA MET A 63 -3.23 -6.10 40.78
C MET A 63 -3.44 -6.76 39.42
N ALA A 64 -4.19 -7.88 39.33
CA ALA A 64 -4.55 -8.51 38.09
C ALA A 64 -5.44 -7.60 37.24
N ALA A 65 -6.44 -6.94 37.82
CA ALA A 65 -7.31 -5.98 37.13
C ALA A 65 -6.53 -4.76 36.60
N SER A 66 -5.53 -4.28 37.34
CA SER A 66 -4.68 -3.17 36.91
C SER A 66 -3.80 -3.58 35.72
N ILE A 67 -3.23 -4.79 35.73
CA ILE A 67 -2.41 -5.30 34.63
C ILE A 67 -3.26 -5.53 33.36
N THR A 68 -4.48 -6.09 33.51
CA THR A 68 -5.39 -6.26 32.37
C THR A 68 -5.86 -4.93 31.81
N LEU A 69 -6.12 -3.91 32.64
CA LEU A 69 -6.48 -2.58 32.20
C LEU A 69 -5.34 -1.89 31.46
N VAL A 70 -4.11 -1.97 31.99
CA VAL A 70 -2.91 -1.41 31.32
C VAL A 70 -2.66 -2.13 29.98
N LEU A 71 -2.75 -3.46 29.96
CA LEU A 71 -2.62 -4.23 28.72
C LEU A 71 -3.75 -3.89 27.72
N ALA A 72 -4.98 -3.70 28.16
CA ALA A 72 -6.09 -3.29 27.30
C ALA A 72 -5.90 -1.87 26.74
N ILE A 73 -5.40 -0.93 27.53
CA ILE A 73 -5.10 0.44 27.09
C ILE A 73 -3.90 0.45 26.13
N THR A 74 -2.83 -0.29 26.42
CA THR A 74 -1.68 -0.38 25.51
C THR A 74 -2.03 -1.09 24.21
N PHE A 75 -2.83 -2.15 24.27
CA PHE A 75 -3.27 -2.88 23.08
C PHE A 75 -4.27 -2.09 22.23
N SER A 76 -5.15 -1.30 22.84
CA SER A 76 -6.03 -0.38 22.11
C SER A 76 -5.24 0.82 21.55
N GLY A 77 -4.25 1.33 22.24
CA GLY A 77 -3.34 2.37 21.75
C GLY A 77 -2.48 1.91 20.57
N LEU A 78 -2.00 0.67 20.60
CA LEU A 78 -1.29 0.04 19.49
C LEU A 78 -2.17 -0.22 18.26
N ARG A 79 -3.47 -0.52 18.47
CA ARG A 79 -4.44 -0.64 17.37
C ARG A 79 -4.86 0.70 16.79
N GLN A 80 -4.73 1.81 17.52
CA GLN A 80 -5.05 3.16 17.05
C GLN A 80 -3.87 3.90 16.43
N GLN A 81 -2.65 3.37 16.49
CA GLN A 81 -1.59 3.76 15.57
C GLN A 81 -1.93 3.13 14.21
N GLY A 82 -2.97 3.61 13.56
CA GLY A 82 -3.21 3.37 12.16
C GLY A 82 -1.93 3.74 11.44
N VAL A 83 -1.24 2.76 10.89
CA VAL A 83 -0.18 3.01 9.90
C VAL A 83 -0.83 3.95 8.90
N ALA A 84 -0.27 5.16 8.76
CA ALA A 84 -0.77 6.09 7.77
C ALA A 84 -0.88 5.32 6.45
N PRO A 85 -2.03 5.37 5.75
CA PRO A 85 -2.20 4.59 4.54
C PRO A 85 -1.05 4.92 3.60
N ALA A 86 -0.39 3.87 3.09
CA ALA A 86 0.77 4.02 2.24
C ALA A 86 0.36 4.73 0.95
N GLU A 87 1.07 5.77 0.57
CA GLU A 87 0.93 6.38 -0.75
C GLU A 87 1.33 5.37 -1.82
N VAL A 88 0.46 5.15 -2.79
CA VAL A 88 0.67 4.19 -3.88
C VAL A 88 0.91 4.88 -5.23
N ALA A 89 0.39 6.08 -5.40
CA ALA A 89 0.56 6.88 -6.61
C ALA A 89 0.41 8.37 -6.30
N SER A 90 0.78 9.21 -7.26
CA SER A 90 0.47 10.65 -7.25
C SER A 90 -0.22 11.06 -8.55
N ILE A 91 -1.20 11.99 -8.47
CA ILE A 91 -1.86 12.55 -9.65
C ILE A 91 -0.92 13.59 -10.25
N GLY A 92 -0.32 13.26 -11.39
CA GLY A 92 0.56 14.16 -12.13
C GLY A 92 -0.20 15.13 -13.04
N ARG A 93 -1.29 14.67 -13.64
CA ARG A 93 -2.15 15.48 -14.53
C ARG A 93 -3.60 15.02 -14.46
N SER A 94 -4.53 15.95 -14.56
CA SER A 94 -5.95 15.62 -14.64
C SER A 94 -6.71 16.61 -15.50
N THR A 95 -7.85 16.17 -16.04
CA THR A 95 -8.84 16.99 -16.72
C THR A 95 -10.21 16.75 -16.07
N GLY A 96 -11.06 17.77 -16.05
CA GLY A 96 -12.40 17.70 -15.48
C GLY A 96 -12.40 17.51 -13.96
N THR A 97 -13.42 16.82 -13.44
CA THR A 97 -13.63 16.65 -11.99
C THR A 97 -13.38 15.19 -11.57
N LEU A 98 -12.55 15.02 -10.57
CA LEU A 98 -12.21 13.76 -9.95
C LEU A 98 -12.80 13.70 -8.54
N TYR A 99 -13.20 12.52 -8.11
CA TYR A 99 -13.73 12.29 -6.74
C TYR A 99 -13.00 11.14 -6.10
N PHE A 100 -12.61 11.33 -4.84
CA PHE A 100 -12.19 10.22 -3.98
C PHE A 100 -13.33 9.78 -3.07
N GLN A 101 -13.39 8.49 -2.83
CA GLN A 101 -14.22 7.87 -1.82
C GLN A 101 -13.31 7.01 -0.93
N SER A 102 -13.27 7.32 0.37
CA SER A 102 -12.60 6.45 1.33
C SER A 102 -13.51 5.29 1.70
N ARG A 103 -12.95 4.10 1.89
CA ARG A 103 -13.68 2.93 2.41
C ARG A 103 -14.38 3.20 3.74
N SER A 104 -13.82 4.09 4.57
CA SER A 104 -14.34 4.38 5.91
C SER A 104 -15.53 5.34 5.90
N SER A 105 -15.59 6.31 4.99
CA SER A 105 -16.65 7.35 4.96
C SER A 105 -17.78 7.03 3.99
N GLY A 106 -17.48 6.32 2.89
CA GLY A 106 -18.44 6.08 1.82
C GLY A 106 -18.89 7.33 1.05
N VAL A 107 -18.38 8.50 1.41
CA VAL A 107 -18.75 9.79 0.81
C VAL A 107 -17.78 10.10 -0.33
N LEU A 108 -18.34 10.57 -1.45
CA LEU A 108 -17.57 11.10 -2.59
C LEU A 108 -17.15 12.53 -2.28
N GLU A 109 -15.86 12.78 -2.26
CA GLU A 109 -15.26 14.10 -2.03
C GLU A 109 -14.48 14.52 -3.29
N PRO A 110 -14.59 15.78 -3.73
CA PRO A 110 -13.73 16.27 -4.81
C PRO A 110 -12.25 16.09 -4.43
N VAL A 111 -11.43 15.73 -5.41
CA VAL A 111 -10.00 15.55 -5.22
C VAL A 111 -9.34 16.92 -5.00
N ASP A 112 -8.76 17.12 -3.83
CA ASP A 112 -8.03 18.33 -3.40
C ASP A 112 -6.53 18.06 -3.15
N THR A 113 -6.10 16.81 -3.30
CA THR A 113 -4.73 16.36 -3.09
C THR A 113 -4.18 15.63 -4.31
N THR A 114 -2.88 15.68 -4.51
CA THR A 114 -2.21 14.88 -5.54
C THR A 114 -1.86 13.47 -5.06
N SER A 115 -1.79 13.24 -3.75
CA SER A 115 -1.42 11.94 -3.18
C SER A 115 -2.58 10.96 -3.21
N VAL A 116 -2.32 9.74 -3.67
CA VAL A 116 -3.25 8.61 -3.72
C VAL A 116 -2.76 7.54 -2.76
N VAL A 117 -3.62 7.11 -1.85
CA VAL A 117 -3.28 6.11 -0.84
C VAL A 117 -4.09 4.82 -1.00
N ALA A 118 -3.53 3.71 -0.52
CA ALA A 118 -4.24 2.44 -0.50
C ALA A 118 -5.56 2.53 0.30
N GLY A 119 -6.60 1.88 -0.20
CA GLY A 119 -7.96 1.91 0.36
C GLY A 119 -8.84 3.04 -0.16
N GLN A 120 -8.35 3.92 -1.04
CA GLN A 120 -9.16 4.92 -1.72
C GLN A 120 -9.77 4.37 -3.01
N MET A 121 -10.92 4.92 -3.38
CA MET A 121 -11.55 4.70 -4.70
C MET A 121 -11.59 6.02 -5.44
N LEU A 122 -11.04 6.06 -6.64
CA LEU A 122 -11.13 7.19 -7.57
C LEU A 122 -12.33 7.00 -8.50
N THR A 123 -13.13 8.04 -8.65
CA THR A 123 -14.20 8.11 -9.64
C THR A 123 -13.97 9.31 -10.54
N THR A 124 -13.93 9.09 -11.85
CA THR A 124 -13.84 10.15 -12.86
C THR A 124 -15.22 10.51 -13.42
N GLY A 125 -15.46 11.79 -13.64
CA GLY A 125 -16.67 12.27 -14.34
C GLY A 125 -16.67 11.94 -15.85
N LYS A 126 -17.74 12.30 -16.57
CA LYS A 126 -17.92 11.98 -18.00
C LYS A 126 -16.84 12.57 -18.91
N ASP A 127 -16.35 13.77 -18.58
CA ASP A 127 -15.35 14.50 -19.37
C ASP A 127 -14.05 14.66 -18.57
N SER A 128 -13.79 13.70 -17.69
CA SER A 128 -12.67 13.75 -16.75
C SER A 128 -11.73 12.60 -17.02
N ALA A 129 -10.43 12.86 -16.86
CA ALA A 129 -9.41 11.82 -16.92
C ALA A 129 -8.29 12.17 -15.94
N ALA A 130 -7.53 11.17 -15.51
CA ALA A 130 -6.38 11.35 -14.62
C ALA A 130 -5.17 10.55 -15.11
N GLY A 131 -4.00 11.17 -15.06
CA GLY A 131 -2.71 10.51 -15.17
C GLY A 131 -2.04 10.44 -13.81
N LEU A 132 -1.69 9.23 -13.41
CA LEU A 132 -1.06 8.95 -12.12
C LEU A 132 0.35 8.41 -12.33
N ASP A 133 1.29 8.96 -11.61
CA ASP A 133 2.64 8.43 -11.50
C ASP A 133 2.65 7.36 -10.40
N TRP A 134 2.95 6.12 -10.79
CA TRP A 134 2.92 4.99 -9.85
C TRP A 134 4.19 4.98 -9.00
N ARG A 135 4.05 4.85 -7.68
CA ARG A 135 5.20 4.92 -6.77
C ARG A 135 6.30 3.90 -7.08
N ASN A 136 5.91 2.74 -7.52
CA ASN A 136 6.83 1.66 -7.89
C ASN A 136 7.35 1.78 -9.33
N GLY A 137 7.13 2.87 -10.00
CA GLY A 137 7.46 3.09 -11.41
C GLY A 137 6.32 2.76 -12.36
N GLY A 138 6.37 3.34 -13.56
CA GLY A 138 5.28 3.29 -14.51
C GLY A 138 4.23 4.38 -14.31
N SER A 139 3.27 4.45 -15.23
CA SER A 139 2.15 5.39 -15.18
C SER A 139 0.83 4.69 -15.40
N LEU A 140 -0.17 5.08 -14.61
CA LEU A 140 -1.55 4.62 -14.75
C LEU A 140 -2.43 5.79 -15.20
N ARG A 141 -3.24 5.59 -16.24
CA ARG A 141 -4.18 6.60 -16.72
C ARG A 141 -5.58 6.09 -16.58
N VAL A 142 -6.45 6.95 -16.11
CA VAL A 142 -7.85 6.64 -15.79
C VAL A 142 -8.74 7.49 -16.68
N ASP A 143 -9.54 6.82 -17.50
CA ASP A 143 -10.44 7.48 -18.47
C ASP A 143 -11.73 7.99 -17.80
N ALA A 144 -12.53 8.67 -18.58
CA ALA A 144 -13.85 9.17 -18.20
C ALA A 144 -14.79 8.05 -17.73
N GLY A 145 -15.64 8.35 -16.74
CA GLY A 145 -16.67 7.42 -16.25
C GLY A 145 -16.10 6.17 -15.57
N THR A 146 -14.90 6.23 -15.03
CA THR A 146 -14.18 5.08 -14.43
C THR A 146 -14.31 5.09 -12.91
N ARG A 147 -14.45 3.89 -12.32
CA ARG A 147 -14.37 3.63 -10.87
C ARG A 147 -13.24 2.66 -10.60
N LEU A 148 -12.20 3.16 -9.96
CA LEU A 148 -10.95 2.46 -9.69
C LEU A 148 -10.62 2.51 -8.21
N GLU A 149 -10.41 1.36 -7.59
CA GLU A 149 -10.00 1.24 -6.20
C GLU A 149 -8.50 0.89 -6.12
N PHE A 150 -7.76 1.63 -5.29
CA PHE A 150 -6.35 1.38 -5.00
C PHE A 150 -6.26 0.41 -3.81
N VAL A 151 -6.07 -0.88 -4.09
CA VAL A 151 -6.10 -1.92 -3.06
C VAL A 151 -4.79 -1.97 -2.29
N ALA A 152 -3.66 -1.98 -3.02
CA ALA A 152 -2.31 -2.04 -2.48
C ALA A 152 -1.32 -1.33 -3.42
N ALA A 153 -0.03 -1.32 -3.06
CA ALA A 153 1.01 -0.73 -3.88
C ALA A 153 1.22 -1.42 -5.25
N ASP A 154 0.76 -2.65 -5.38
CA ASP A 154 0.87 -3.51 -6.55
C ASP A 154 -0.48 -4.02 -7.07
N GLU A 155 -1.59 -3.52 -6.53
CA GLU A 155 -2.92 -4.00 -6.88
C GLU A 155 -3.96 -2.88 -6.95
N VAL A 156 -4.72 -2.86 -8.04
CA VAL A 156 -5.93 -2.04 -8.21
C VAL A 156 -7.14 -2.92 -8.53
N PHE A 157 -8.34 -2.45 -8.16
CA PHE A 157 -9.61 -3.07 -8.57
C PHE A 157 -10.36 -2.12 -9.49
N LEU A 158 -10.51 -2.50 -10.75
CA LEU A 158 -11.30 -1.77 -11.75
C LEU A 158 -12.76 -2.24 -11.70
N HIS A 159 -13.61 -1.52 -10.96
CA HIS A 159 -15.04 -1.83 -10.85
C HIS A 159 -15.77 -1.59 -12.17
N SER A 160 -15.46 -0.50 -12.87
CA SER A 160 -16.02 -0.18 -14.18
C SER A 160 -15.22 0.91 -14.86
N GLY A 161 -15.31 0.99 -16.18
CA GLY A 161 -14.64 1.99 -16.99
C GLY A 161 -13.34 1.49 -17.60
N ARG A 162 -12.40 2.40 -17.86
CA ARG A 162 -11.23 2.13 -18.68
C ARG A 162 -9.97 2.74 -18.06
N ILE A 163 -8.91 1.96 -18.03
CA ILE A 163 -7.58 2.38 -17.60
C ILE A 163 -6.54 1.97 -18.63
N TYR A 164 -5.44 2.72 -18.67
CA TYR A 164 -4.24 2.40 -19.41
C TYR A 164 -3.06 2.35 -18.46
N TYR A 165 -2.22 1.35 -18.61
CA TYR A 165 -0.99 1.23 -17.84
C TYR A 165 0.23 1.16 -18.76
N ASP A 166 1.25 1.94 -18.42
CA ASP A 166 2.57 1.91 -19.03
C ASP A 166 3.60 1.59 -17.94
N SER A 167 4.26 0.46 -18.09
CA SER A 167 5.28 -0.02 -17.14
C SER A 167 6.66 0.59 -17.35
N ALA A 168 6.83 1.56 -18.25
CA ALA A 168 8.12 2.22 -18.46
C ALA A 168 8.66 2.81 -17.15
N GLY A 169 9.92 2.50 -16.81
CA GLY A 169 10.53 2.94 -15.57
C GLY A 169 10.12 2.16 -14.33
N ALA A 170 9.24 1.16 -14.44
CA ALA A 170 8.99 0.23 -13.35
C ALA A 170 10.23 -0.63 -13.08
N ALA A 171 10.56 -0.84 -11.80
CA ALA A 171 11.64 -1.74 -11.42
C ALA A 171 11.29 -3.19 -11.78
N GLU A 172 12.30 -4.01 -12.06
CA GLU A 172 12.13 -5.44 -12.33
C GLU A 172 11.35 -6.12 -11.20
N GLY A 173 10.32 -6.91 -11.55
CA GLY A 173 9.45 -7.58 -10.58
C GLY A 173 8.34 -6.70 -10.00
N ASN A 174 8.22 -5.48 -10.45
CA ASN A 174 7.22 -4.52 -9.96
C ASN A 174 5.99 -4.53 -10.87
N ASN A 175 5.17 -5.55 -10.73
CA ASN A 175 4.03 -5.81 -11.59
C ASN A 175 2.75 -5.29 -10.92
N LEU A 176 2.10 -4.30 -11.55
CA LEU A 176 0.75 -3.90 -11.16
C LEU A 176 -0.25 -4.97 -11.58
N SER A 177 -1.01 -5.48 -10.63
CA SER A 177 -2.13 -6.38 -10.88
C SER A 177 -3.43 -5.59 -10.97
N ILE A 178 -4.22 -5.81 -12.02
CA ILE A 178 -5.51 -5.18 -12.22
C ILE A 178 -6.60 -6.24 -12.04
N ARG A 179 -7.31 -6.17 -10.92
CA ARG A 179 -8.47 -7.03 -10.66
C ARG A 179 -9.74 -6.40 -11.23
N THR A 180 -10.65 -7.24 -11.69
CA THR A 180 -11.99 -6.87 -12.17
C THR A 180 -13.00 -7.91 -11.69
N ASP A 181 -14.28 -7.69 -11.95
CA ASP A 181 -15.34 -8.70 -11.70
C ASP A 181 -15.27 -9.89 -12.67
N HIS A 182 -14.36 -9.90 -13.65
CA HIS A 182 -14.22 -10.94 -14.67
C HIS A 182 -12.89 -11.68 -14.64
N GLY A 183 -12.00 -11.34 -13.69
CA GLY A 183 -10.68 -11.94 -13.57
C GLY A 183 -9.59 -10.93 -13.23
N VAL A 184 -8.36 -11.42 -13.25
CA VAL A 184 -7.14 -10.67 -12.89
C VAL A 184 -6.26 -10.50 -14.10
N VAL A 185 -5.82 -9.28 -14.35
CA VAL A 185 -4.92 -8.91 -15.45
C VAL A 185 -3.54 -8.64 -14.88
N THR A 186 -2.55 -9.40 -15.34
CA THR A 186 -1.12 -9.24 -15.00
C THR A 186 -0.29 -9.01 -16.25
N HIS A 187 0.88 -8.40 -16.12
CA HIS A 187 1.68 -7.99 -17.28
C HIS A 187 3.17 -8.22 -17.08
N VAL A 188 3.91 -8.24 -18.20
CA VAL A 188 5.37 -8.30 -18.22
C VAL A 188 5.89 -7.24 -19.21
N GLY A 189 6.38 -6.09 -18.69
CA GLY A 189 7.01 -5.04 -19.50
C GLY A 189 6.11 -4.46 -20.60
N THR A 190 4.99 -3.82 -20.27
CA THR A 190 3.89 -3.60 -21.21
C THR A 190 3.34 -2.19 -21.24
N GLN A 191 2.70 -1.88 -22.38
CA GLN A 191 1.70 -0.83 -22.54
C GLN A 191 0.37 -1.49 -22.92
N PHE A 192 -0.66 -1.32 -22.10
CA PHE A 192 -1.95 -1.94 -22.36
C PHE A 192 -3.13 -1.15 -21.77
N LEU A 193 -4.28 -1.38 -22.34
CA LEU A 193 -5.57 -0.83 -21.93
C LEU A 193 -6.43 -1.95 -21.38
N THR A 194 -7.07 -1.69 -20.25
CA THR A 194 -8.07 -2.58 -19.64
C THR A 194 -9.39 -1.83 -19.51
N GLU A 195 -10.45 -2.41 -20.02
CA GLU A 195 -11.81 -1.90 -19.87
C GLU A 195 -12.70 -2.95 -19.21
N SER A 196 -13.38 -2.57 -18.14
CA SER A 196 -14.32 -3.42 -17.41
C SER A 196 -15.71 -2.82 -17.45
N THR A 197 -16.68 -3.65 -17.80
CA THR A 197 -18.12 -3.34 -17.76
C THR A 197 -18.83 -4.41 -16.96
N ALA A 198 -20.13 -4.24 -16.67
CA ALA A 198 -20.92 -5.28 -16.03
C ALA A 198 -20.98 -6.60 -16.84
N ALA A 199 -20.72 -6.56 -18.15
CA ALA A 199 -20.88 -7.70 -19.05
C ALA A 199 -19.55 -8.30 -19.52
N SER A 200 -18.46 -7.54 -19.53
CA SER A 200 -17.22 -7.98 -20.20
C SER A 200 -15.96 -7.31 -19.64
N LEU A 201 -14.86 -8.01 -19.78
CA LEU A 201 -13.50 -7.50 -19.67
C LEU A 201 -12.89 -7.42 -21.06
N ILE A 202 -12.29 -6.28 -21.40
CA ILE A 202 -11.57 -6.06 -22.64
C ILE A 202 -10.13 -5.65 -22.31
N VAL A 203 -9.15 -6.30 -22.93
CA VAL A 203 -7.74 -5.95 -22.82
C VAL A 203 -7.17 -5.77 -24.22
N SER A 204 -6.50 -4.61 -24.45
CA SER A 204 -5.81 -4.28 -25.71
C SER A 204 -4.34 -4.02 -25.39
N VAL A 205 -3.41 -4.72 -26.05
CA VAL A 205 -1.98 -4.63 -25.80
C VAL A 205 -1.29 -3.86 -26.91
N ARG A 206 -0.65 -2.73 -26.55
CA ARG A 206 0.16 -1.91 -27.45
C ARG A 206 1.60 -2.40 -27.54
N GLU A 207 2.17 -2.82 -26.37
CA GLU A 207 3.55 -3.30 -26.25
C GLU A 207 3.64 -4.40 -25.19
N GLY A 208 4.43 -5.45 -25.43
CA GLY A 208 4.68 -6.53 -24.50
C GLY A 208 3.59 -7.60 -24.47
N GLU A 209 3.39 -8.21 -23.31
CA GLU A 209 2.44 -9.32 -23.11
C GLU A 209 1.65 -9.14 -21.79
N VAL A 210 0.39 -9.48 -21.83
CA VAL A 210 -0.54 -9.44 -20.69
C VAL A 210 -1.16 -10.81 -20.52
N ASN A 211 -1.28 -11.27 -19.27
CA ASN A 211 -1.97 -12.49 -18.92
C ASN A 211 -3.26 -12.16 -18.18
N ILE A 212 -4.35 -12.77 -18.58
CA ILE A 212 -5.65 -12.68 -17.93
C ILE A 212 -5.94 -14.04 -17.28
N ASP A 213 -6.05 -14.04 -15.95
CA ASP A 213 -6.56 -15.17 -15.16
C ASP A 213 -8.05 -14.91 -14.95
N GLY A 214 -8.87 -15.47 -15.82
CA GLY A 214 -10.30 -15.20 -15.88
C GLY A 214 -11.11 -16.26 -15.14
N ASP A 215 -12.32 -15.91 -14.72
CA ASP A 215 -13.21 -16.81 -13.96
C ASP A 215 -13.51 -18.13 -14.68
N PHE A 216 -13.46 -18.14 -16.01
CA PHE A 216 -13.77 -19.31 -16.84
C PHE A 216 -12.66 -19.70 -17.80
N HIS A 217 -11.81 -18.77 -18.22
CA HIS A 217 -10.77 -18.97 -19.21
C HIS A 217 -9.56 -18.10 -18.92
N ASP A 218 -8.40 -18.70 -18.94
CA ASP A 218 -7.13 -17.99 -18.94
C ASP A 218 -6.77 -17.59 -20.36
N GLN A 219 -6.21 -16.39 -20.55
CA GLN A 219 -5.87 -15.88 -21.88
C GLN A 219 -4.60 -15.02 -21.84
N ALA A 220 -3.60 -15.41 -22.61
CA ALA A 220 -2.48 -14.53 -22.93
C ALA A 220 -2.85 -13.59 -24.09
N VAL A 221 -2.48 -12.32 -23.98
CA VAL A 221 -2.72 -11.27 -24.97
C VAL A 221 -1.38 -10.66 -25.34
N GLN A 222 -1.01 -10.74 -26.60
CA GLN A 222 0.26 -10.24 -27.11
C GLN A 222 0.12 -8.87 -27.75
N GLN A 223 1.26 -8.23 -27.98
CA GLN A 223 1.32 -6.96 -28.71
C GLN A 223 0.49 -7.00 -29.98
N GLY A 224 -0.30 -5.93 -30.21
CA GLY A 224 -1.18 -5.80 -31.36
C GLY A 224 -2.47 -6.62 -31.28
N GLN A 225 -2.75 -7.26 -30.13
CA GLN A 225 -3.98 -8.00 -29.90
C GLN A 225 -4.93 -7.25 -28.96
N ARG A 226 -6.21 -7.47 -29.20
CA ARG A 226 -7.34 -7.10 -28.34
C ARG A 226 -8.14 -8.35 -28.02
N VAL A 227 -8.37 -8.59 -26.76
CA VAL A 227 -9.19 -9.71 -26.26
C VAL A 227 -10.42 -9.17 -25.57
N GLN A 228 -11.56 -9.78 -25.83
CA GLN A 228 -12.81 -9.56 -25.12
C GLN A 228 -13.27 -10.86 -24.46
N MET A 229 -13.47 -10.81 -23.15
CA MET A 229 -14.01 -11.90 -22.33
C MET A 229 -15.43 -11.53 -21.90
N THR A 230 -16.39 -12.45 -22.06
CA THR A 230 -17.81 -12.22 -21.74
C THR A 230 -18.37 -13.46 -21.08
N GLY A 231 -18.54 -13.45 -19.77
CA GLY A 231 -19.03 -14.58 -18.98
C GLY A 231 -18.26 -15.86 -19.29
N SER A 232 -18.96 -16.97 -19.51
CA SER A 232 -18.37 -18.28 -19.82
C SER A 232 -18.11 -18.51 -21.33
N ALA A 233 -18.35 -17.52 -22.17
CA ALA A 233 -18.05 -17.62 -23.61
C ALA A 233 -16.55 -17.65 -23.85
N ARG A 234 -16.14 -18.31 -24.94
CA ARG A 234 -14.72 -18.30 -25.34
C ARG A 234 -14.26 -16.87 -25.61
N PRO A 235 -13.04 -16.49 -25.18
CA PRO A 235 -12.46 -15.19 -25.46
C PRO A 235 -12.44 -14.90 -26.98
N SER A 236 -12.85 -13.70 -27.34
CA SER A 236 -12.74 -13.19 -28.72
C SER A 236 -11.42 -12.45 -28.87
N VAL A 237 -10.53 -12.92 -29.74
CA VAL A 237 -9.25 -12.29 -30.04
C VAL A 237 -9.31 -11.59 -31.39
N THR A 238 -8.94 -10.31 -31.42
CA THR A 238 -8.87 -9.49 -32.63
C THR A 238 -7.56 -8.70 -32.66
N ASN A 239 -7.18 -8.16 -33.81
CA ASN A 239 -6.01 -7.29 -33.89
C ASN A 239 -6.38 -5.84 -33.55
N THR A 240 -5.45 -5.10 -32.93
CA THR A 240 -5.49 -3.66 -32.71
C THR A 240 -4.22 -3.00 -33.21
N SER A 241 -4.33 -1.79 -33.76
CA SER A 241 -3.16 -1.06 -34.27
C SER A 241 -2.33 -0.36 -33.19
N GLY A 242 -2.82 -0.31 -31.94
CA GLY A 242 -2.18 0.47 -30.88
C GLY A 242 -2.25 1.98 -31.04
N ILE A 243 -2.82 2.48 -32.15
CA ILE A 243 -3.10 3.89 -32.45
C ILE A 243 -4.57 4.07 -32.80
N GLY A 244 -5.05 5.32 -32.83
CA GLY A 244 -6.44 5.64 -33.20
C GLY A 244 -7.28 6.12 -32.03
N ALA A 245 -8.58 6.27 -32.26
CA ALA A 245 -9.50 6.96 -31.35
C ALA A 245 -9.55 6.33 -29.93
N GLU A 246 -9.42 5.01 -29.83
CA GLU A 246 -9.45 4.31 -28.52
C GLU A 246 -8.28 4.68 -27.61
N TRP A 247 -7.16 5.19 -28.18
CA TRP A 247 -5.93 5.53 -27.47
C TRP A 247 -5.73 7.05 -27.28
N GLN A 248 -6.50 7.90 -27.99
CA GLN A 248 -6.25 9.35 -27.99
C GLN A 248 -6.44 10.03 -26.62
N TRP A 249 -7.36 9.54 -25.80
CA TRP A 249 -7.60 10.09 -24.48
C TRP A 249 -6.36 9.99 -23.55
N ILE A 250 -5.50 8.99 -23.77
CA ILE A 250 -4.26 8.74 -23.02
C ILE A 250 -3.33 9.94 -23.12
N GLU A 251 -3.23 10.56 -24.30
CA GLU A 251 -2.34 11.68 -24.58
C GLU A 251 -2.70 12.93 -23.74
N ALA A 252 -3.98 13.13 -23.42
CA ALA A 252 -4.45 14.29 -22.66
C ALA A 252 -3.95 14.29 -21.20
N VAL A 253 -3.65 13.11 -20.66
CA VAL A 253 -3.20 12.91 -19.30
C VAL A 253 -1.82 12.23 -19.22
N SER A 254 -1.02 12.38 -20.26
CA SER A 254 0.38 11.93 -20.26
C SER A 254 1.16 12.59 -19.13
N PRO A 255 2.10 11.86 -18.48
CA PRO A 255 2.94 12.40 -17.42
C PRO A 255 3.70 13.66 -17.90
N ALA A 256 3.85 14.62 -17.02
CA ALA A 256 4.75 15.75 -17.25
C ALA A 256 6.18 15.25 -17.10
N ILE A 257 7.02 15.53 -18.11
CA ILE A 257 8.45 15.18 -18.05
C ILE A 257 9.32 16.44 -18.17
N SER A 258 10.47 16.43 -17.49
CA SER A 258 11.53 17.39 -17.75
C SER A 258 12.27 16.99 -19.00
N VAL A 259 12.37 17.90 -19.97
CA VAL A 259 13.20 17.71 -21.17
C VAL A 259 14.51 18.50 -21.10
N ASP A 260 14.83 19.08 -19.92
CA ASP A 260 16.04 19.86 -19.74
C ASP A 260 17.29 18.99 -19.86
N GLY A 261 18.08 19.22 -20.90
CA GLY A 261 19.23 18.40 -21.24
C GLY A 261 18.92 17.07 -21.94
N MET A 262 17.66 16.79 -22.26
CA MET A 262 17.25 15.61 -23.04
C MET A 262 17.60 15.81 -24.51
N SER A 263 18.10 14.76 -25.18
CA SER A 263 18.30 14.81 -26.62
C SER A 263 16.96 14.85 -27.36
N VAL A 264 16.96 15.45 -28.56
CA VAL A 264 15.76 15.38 -29.44
C VAL A 264 15.45 13.93 -29.81
N PHE A 265 16.45 13.07 -29.92
CA PHE A 265 16.26 11.65 -30.15
C PHE A 265 15.44 10.98 -29.02
N ASP A 266 15.81 11.18 -27.77
CA ASP A 266 15.08 10.60 -26.62
C ASP A 266 13.69 11.21 -26.48
N PHE A 267 13.54 12.50 -26.75
CA PHE A 267 12.25 13.17 -26.77
C PHE A 267 11.33 12.60 -27.85
N LEU A 268 11.80 12.35 -29.06
CA LEU A 268 11.04 11.73 -30.13
C LEU A 268 10.59 10.32 -29.74
N HIS A 269 11.47 9.54 -29.11
CA HIS A 269 11.12 8.21 -28.63
C HIS A 269 10.07 8.26 -27.51
N TRP A 270 10.14 9.26 -26.62
CA TRP A 270 9.08 9.52 -25.64
C TRP A 270 7.74 9.85 -26.32
N VAL A 271 7.74 10.75 -27.32
CA VAL A 271 6.51 11.07 -28.08
C VAL A 271 5.97 9.82 -28.78
N GLY A 272 6.85 9.03 -29.41
CA GLY A 272 6.48 7.78 -30.06
C GLY A 272 5.81 6.81 -29.12
N ARG A 273 6.39 6.62 -27.92
CA ARG A 273 5.83 5.77 -26.84
C ARG A 273 4.47 6.25 -26.38
N GLU A 274 4.31 7.55 -26.16
CA GLU A 274 3.05 8.16 -25.70
C GLU A 274 1.92 8.05 -26.74
N THR A 275 2.25 8.16 -28.02
CA THR A 275 1.28 8.17 -29.12
C THR A 275 1.10 6.81 -29.82
N GLY A 276 1.95 5.81 -29.49
CA GLY A 276 1.95 4.49 -30.11
C GLY A 276 2.61 4.46 -31.50
N HIS A 277 3.45 5.47 -31.84
CA HIS A 277 4.11 5.56 -33.15
C HIS A 277 5.58 5.20 -33.06
N ALA A 278 6.08 4.45 -34.01
CA ALA A 278 7.51 4.21 -34.18
C ALA A 278 8.21 5.48 -34.69
N ILE A 279 9.49 5.66 -34.33
CA ILE A 279 10.30 6.75 -34.89
C ILE A 279 11.05 6.24 -36.10
N ARG A 280 10.95 6.97 -37.23
CA ARG A 280 11.64 6.66 -38.48
C ARG A 280 12.41 7.88 -38.96
N PHE A 281 13.72 7.81 -38.98
CA PHE A 281 14.58 8.83 -39.57
C PHE A 281 14.73 8.61 -41.08
N GLU A 282 14.59 9.68 -41.87
CA GLU A 282 14.75 9.60 -43.32
C GLU A 282 16.23 9.54 -43.73
N SER A 283 17.13 10.06 -42.90
CA SER A 283 18.57 10.08 -43.13
C SER A 283 19.38 9.78 -41.86
N ALA A 284 20.62 9.30 -42.01
CA ALA A 284 21.57 9.21 -40.90
C ALA A 284 21.96 10.57 -40.36
N THR A 285 21.88 11.61 -41.14
CA THR A 285 22.13 13.00 -40.73
C THR A 285 21.05 13.47 -39.76
N ALA A 286 19.76 13.24 -40.10
CA ALA A 286 18.65 13.57 -39.20
C ALA A 286 18.75 12.84 -37.85
N GLU A 287 19.12 11.57 -37.85
CA GLU A 287 19.33 10.82 -36.61
C GLU A 287 20.48 11.37 -35.79
N THR A 288 21.62 11.71 -36.41
CA THR A 288 22.78 12.30 -35.72
C THR A 288 22.42 13.67 -35.13
N LEU A 289 21.76 14.54 -35.92
CA LEU A 289 21.27 15.84 -35.44
C LEU A 289 20.31 15.68 -34.23
N ALA A 290 19.42 14.70 -34.28
CA ALA A 290 18.51 14.44 -33.18
C ALA A 290 19.25 14.02 -31.89
N ARG A 291 20.31 13.24 -32.01
CA ARG A 291 21.13 12.81 -30.87
C ARG A 291 21.97 13.95 -30.27
N ASP A 292 22.47 14.84 -31.09
CA ASP A 292 23.37 15.93 -30.70
C ASP A 292 22.60 17.17 -30.20
N SER A 293 21.36 17.35 -30.63
CA SER A 293 20.50 18.47 -30.25
C SER A 293 19.86 18.27 -28.88
N LEU A 294 20.07 19.20 -27.94
CA LEU A 294 19.53 19.14 -26.59
C LEU A 294 18.36 20.11 -26.41
N LEU A 295 17.31 19.62 -25.78
CA LEU A 295 16.13 20.39 -25.41
C LEU A 295 16.27 21.05 -24.03
N LYS A 296 15.41 22.03 -23.75
CA LYS A 296 15.34 22.72 -22.45
C LYS A 296 13.89 22.85 -21.99
N GLY A 297 13.70 22.83 -20.67
CA GLY A 297 12.44 23.11 -20.00
C GLY A 297 11.64 21.85 -19.67
N THR A 298 10.32 22.00 -19.52
CA THR A 298 9.39 20.95 -19.09
C THR A 298 8.28 20.80 -20.11
N VAL A 299 7.79 19.56 -20.34
CA VAL A 299 6.61 19.26 -21.14
C VAL A 299 5.37 19.59 -20.34
N ASN A 300 4.56 20.52 -20.84
CA ASN A 300 3.33 20.96 -20.19
C ASN A 300 2.08 20.69 -21.00
N ALA A 301 2.22 20.33 -22.29
CA ALA A 301 1.13 19.98 -23.19
C ALA A 301 1.13 18.47 -23.48
N GLY A 302 0.14 18.00 -24.24
CA GLY A 302 0.14 16.62 -24.72
C GLY A 302 1.26 16.37 -25.74
N PRO A 303 1.68 15.11 -25.95
CA PRO A 303 2.87 14.75 -26.73
C PRO A 303 2.84 15.30 -28.17
N ARG A 304 1.70 15.32 -28.83
CA ARG A 304 1.57 15.89 -30.21
C ARG A 304 1.80 17.40 -30.25
N ALA A 305 1.31 18.12 -29.25
CA ALA A 305 1.50 19.58 -29.17
C ALA A 305 2.95 19.92 -28.84
N GLU A 306 3.57 19.19 -27.93
CA GLU A 306 4.98 19.36 -27.58
C GLU A 306 5.90 19.00 -28.74
N LEU A 307 5.59 17.96 -29.52
CA LEU A 307 6.35 17.65 -30.72
C LEU A 307 6.44 18.86 -31.66
N ARG A 308 5.28 19.47 -31.98
CA ARG A 308 5.25 20.65 -32.82
C ARG A 308 6.05 21.81 -32.25
N LEU A 309 5.91 22.09 -30.95
CA LEU A 309 6.61 23.19 -30.30
C LEU A 309 8.14 22.99 -30.31
N ARG A 310 8.60 21.79 -30.04
CA ARG A 310 10.05 21.50 -29.94
C ARG A 310 10.71 21.45 -31.30
N MET A 311 10.06 20.90 -32.31
CA MET A 311 10.60 20.88 -33.67
C MET A 311 10.74 22.27 -34.28
N MET A 312 10.01 23.27 -33.81
CA MET A 312 10.21 24.68 -34.21
C MET A 312 11.53 25.29 -33.70
N THR A 313 12.22 24.66 -32.78
CA THR A 313 13.42 25.14 -32.13
C THR A 313 14.70 24.40 -32.52
N VAL A 314 14.58 23.42 -33.40
CA VAL A 314 15.68 22.59 -33.90
C VAL A 314 15.63 22.53 -35.42
N ASP A 315 16.77 22.24 -36.07
CA ASP A 315 16.87 22.11 -37.52
C ASP A 315 16.44 20.69 -37.97
N LEU A 316 15.25 20.27 -37.53
CA LEU A 316 14.65 18.98 -37.86
C LEU A 316 13.14 19.16 -38.01
N GLU A 317 12.56 18.44 -38.95
CA GLU A 317 11.13 18.31 -39.11
C GLU A 317 10.65 16.95 -38.61
N ALA A 318 9.53 16.88 -37.89
CA ALA A 318 8.90 15.65 -37.49
C ALA A 318 7.39 15.67 -37.78
N ARG A 319 6.90 14.67 -38.48
CA ARG A 319 5.49 14.54 -38.87
C ARG A 319 4.94 13.15 -38.62
N PHE A 320 3.68 13.06 -38.26
CA PHE A 320 3.00 11.76 -38.20
C PHE A 320 2.78 11.25 -39.64
N ASP A 321 3.16 10.00 -39.88
CA ASP A 321 2.92 9.34 -41.15
C ASP A 321 1.43 9.13 -41.34
N GLU A 322 0.90 9.51 -42.54
CA GLU A 322 -0.52 9.34 -42.88
C GLU A 322 -0.84 7.88 -43.25
N GLU A 323 0.17 7.10 -43.65
CA GLU A 323 0.01 5.73 -44.16
C GLU A 323 0.35 4.67 -43.13
N GLY A 324 0.94 5.04 -41.98
CA GLY A 324 1.42 4.07 -41.00
C GLY A 324 1.62 4.61 -39.59
N PRO A 325 1.90 3.71 -38.64
CA PRO A 325 2.09 4.07 -37.24
C PRO A 325 3.53 4.58 -36.97
N ALA A 326 3.98 5.61 -37.72
CA ALA A 326 5.30 6.18 -37.57
C ALA A 326 5.29 7.70 -37.42
N ILE A 327 6.30 8.22 -36.75
CA ILE A 327 6.72 9.63 -36.81
C ILE A 327 7.94 9.66 -37.71
N VAL A 328 7.83 10.35 -38.83
CA VAL A 328 8.91 10.52 -39.81
C VAL A 328 9.69 11.77 -39.47
N VAL A 329 11.02 11.64 -39.38
CA VAL A 329 11.94 12.71 -39.01
C VAL A 329 12.89 12.97 -40.15
N SER A 330 12.97 14.21 -40.61
CA SER A 330 13.86 14.69 -41.70
C SER A 330 14.69 15.89 -41.26
N ASP A 331 15.81 16.11 -41.94
CA ASP A 331 16.72 17.24 -41.85
C ASP A 331 16.51 18.25 -42.95
#